data_06fd38e420dd5b4cde3709c33ace98b5
#
_entry.id   06fd38e420dd5b4cde3709c33ace98b5
#
_cell.length_a   1.000
_cell.length_b   1.000
_cell.length_c   1.000
_cell.angle_alpha   90.00
_cell.angle_beta   90.00
_cell.angle_gamma   90.00
#
_symmetry.space_group_name_H-M   'P 1'
#
loop_
_entity.id
_entity.type
_entity.pdbx_description
1 polymer ?
#
loop_
_entity_poly.entity_id
_entity_poly.type
_entity_poly.pdbx_seq_one_letter_code
_entity_poly.pdbx_strand_id
1 'polypeptide(L)'
;TVMNITHKVTELTGATYGQSVKMDVSLRVITDHIRASTFMIADGVLPSNEGRGYVLRRLLRRAARHGKLLGVNHPFLYQIVETVVEENEVHYTYLRERCDYITKVVKVEEENFARTIDGGMAIFSNMLAEHKAKGETEFSGADAFKLYDTYGFPIDLTLEMVADEDMTLNQAAFAQLMQEQKVRAREAVSYTHLRAHETKANL
;
A
#
# COMPACT_ATOMS: atom_id res chain seq x y z
N THR A 1 8.32 -18.45 -14.54
CA THR A 1 9.13 -17.22 -14.62
C THR A 1 8.29 -15.97 -14.40
N VAL A 2 8.95 -14.80 -14.34
CA VAL A 2 8.23 -13.50 -14.14
C VAL A 2 7.13 -13.28 -15.17
N MET A 3 7.33 -13.72 -16.43
CA MET A 3 6.31 -13.60 -17.47
C MET A 3 5.03 -14.40 -17.20
N ASN A 4 5.11 -15.57 -16.55
CA ASN A 4 3.92 -16.34 -16.19
C ASN A 4 3.09 -15.60 -15.10
N ILE A 5 3.77 -14.94 -14.16
CA ILE A 5 3.12 -14.07 -13.19
C ILE A 5 2.44 -12.89 -13.92
N THR A 6 3.13 -12.25 -14.88
CA THR A 6 2.54 -11.17 -15.69
C THR A 6 1.31 -11.66 -16.47
N HIS A 7 1.36 -12.85 -17.05
CA HIS A 7 0.20 -13.46 -17.74
C HIS A 7 -0.99 -13.65 -16.79
N LYS A 8 -0.73 -14.09 -15.55
CA LYS A 8 -1.80 -14.20 -14.54
C LYS A 8 -2.39 -12.84 -14.20
N VAL A 9 -1.56 -11.79 -14.11
CA VAL A 9 -2.04 -10.42 -13.92
C VAL A 9 -2.90 -9.97 -15.09
N THR A 10 -2.48 -10.20 -16.34
CA THR A 10 -3.29 -9.84 -17.54
C THR A 10 -4.61 -10.59 -17.58
N GLU A 11 -4.65 -11.87 -17.22
CA GLU A 11 -5.86 -12.68 -17.12
C GLU A 11 -6.86 -12.07 -16.13
N LEU A 12 -6.39 -11.70 -14.93
CA LEU A 12 -7.24 -11.18 -13.86
C LEU A 12 -7.70 -9.73 -14.08
N THR A 13 -6.89 -8.93 -14.76
CA THR A 13 -7.19 -7.50 -15.01
C THR A 13 -7.90 -7.25 -16.34
N GLY A 14 -7.84 -8.20 -17.27
CA GLY A 14 -8.30 -8.01 -18.65
C GLY A 14 -7.41 -7.07 -19.48
N ALA A 15 -6.30 -6.59 -18.92
CA ALA A 15 -5.37 -5.71 -19.61
C ALA A 15 -4.46 -6.49 -20.57
N THR A 16 -4.07 -5.86 -21.66
CA THR A 16 -3.18 -6.49 -22.66
C THR A 16 -1.81 -5.82 -22.61
N TYR A 17 -0.75 -6.61 -22.42
CA TYR A 17 0.62 -6.12 -22.46
C TYR A 17 1.00 -5.65 -23.87
N GLY A 18 1.65 -4.49 -23.98
CA GLY A 18 2.02 -3.86 -25.26
C GLY A 18 0.95 -2.92 -25.83
N GLN A 19 -0.21 -2.76 -25.17
CA GLN A 19 -1.28 -1.88 -25.64
C GLN A 19 -0.99 -0.41 -25.36
N SER A 20 -0.41 -0.08 -24.21
CA SER A 20 0.05 1.26 -23.88
C SER A 20 1.15 1.23 -22.81
N VAL A 21 2.02 2.25 -22.83
CA VAL A 21 3.10 2.39 -21.85
C VAL A 21 2.55 2.43 -20.41
N LYS A 22 1.44 3.13 -20.16
CA LYS A 22 0.84 3.23 -18.81
C LYS A 22 0.30 1.88 -18.33
N MET A 23 -0.33 1.08 -19.20
CA MET A 23 -0.79 -0.26 -18.86
C MET A 23 0.39 -1.20 -18.58
N ASP A 24 1.43 -1.15 -19.40
CA ASP A 24 2.62 -1.98 -19.24
C ASP A 24 3.35 -1.68 -17.92
N VAL A 25 3.42 -0.40 -17.54
CA VAL A 25 3.95 0.00 -16.24
C VAL A 25 3.12 -0.60 -15.11
N SER A 26 1.79 -0.51 -15.19
CA SER A 26 0.89 -1.07 -14.18
C SER A 26 1.03 -2.57 -14.05
N LEU A 27 1.06 -3.30 -15.18
CA LEU A 27 1.24 -4.76 -15.20
C LEU A 27 2.58 -5.17 -14.57
N ARG A 28 3.67 -4.45 -14.90
CA ARG A 28 5.00 -4.72 -14.32
C ARG A 28 5.05 -4.42 -12.83
N VAL A 29 4.47 -3.30 -12.39
CA VAL A 29 4.41 -2.95 -10.96
C VAL A 29 3.65 -4.02 -10.17
N ILE A 30 2.49 -4.46 -10.65
CA ILE A 30 1.70 -5.51 -9.98
C ILE A 30 2.53 -6.81 -9.91
N THR A 31 3.10 -7.23 -11.02
CA THR A 31 3.91 -8.47 -11.12
C THR A 31 5.09 -8.46 -10.14
N ASP A 32 5.88 -7.38 -10.14
CA ASP A 32 7.06 -7.25 -9.30
C ASP A 32 6.68 -7.20 -7.81
N HIS A 33 5.68 -6.39 -7.48
CA HIS A 33 5.28 -6.16 -6.09
C HIS A 33 4.63 -7.38 -5.46
N ILE A 34 3.77 -8.11 -6.19
CA ILE A 34 3.17 -9.32 -5.63
C ILE A 34 4.21 -10.42 -5.45
N ARG A 35 5.16 -10.55 -6.39
CA ARG A 35 6.28 -11.49 -6.25
C ARG A 35 7.12 -11.16 -5.01
N ALA A 36 7.57 -9.92 -4.86
CA ALA A 36 8.34 -9.49 -3.71
C ALA A 36 7.57 -9.68 -2.39
N SER A 37 6.28 -9.33 -2.37
CA SER A 37 5.41 -9.47 -1.19
C SER A 37 5.24 -10.93 -0.77
N THR A 38 5.09 -11.85 -1.73
CA THR A 38 4.98 -13.29 -1.47
C THR A 38 6.22 -13.80 -0.70
N PHE A 39 7.43 -13.45 -1.14
CA PHE A 39 8.66 -13.84 -0.45
C PHE A 39 8.78 -13.16 0.92
N MET A 40 8.50 -11.86 1.02
CA MET A 40 8.55 -11.15 2.31
C MET A 40 7.63 -11.80 3.35
N ILE A 41 6.40 -12.17 2.97
CA ILE A 41 5.46 -12.82 3.89
C ILE A 41 5.94 -14.23 4.23
N ALA A 42 6.46 -14.97 3.25
CA ALA A 42 7.05 -16.28 3.49
C ALA A 42 8.21 -16.21 4.49
N ASP A 43 9.00 -15.14 4.49
CA ASP A 43 10.08 -14.86 5.43
C ASP A 43 9.60 -14.27 6.78
N GLY A 44 8.28 -14.26 7.02
CA GLY A 44 7.69 -13.86 8.30
C GLY A 44 7.43 -12.35 8.45
N VAL A 45 7.52 -11.55 7.37
CA VAL A 45 7.15 -10.13 7.44
C VAL A 45 5.64 -10.00 7.34
N LEU A 46 5.04 -9.21 8.23
CA LEU A 46 3.62 -8.86 8.21
C LEU A 46 3.44 -7.37 7.90
N PRO A 47 2.35 -6.99 7.19
CA PRO A 47 2.04 -5.58 6.94
C PRO A 47 1.92 -4.80 8.25
N SER A 48 2.63 -3.69 8.38
CA SER A 48 2.60 -2.82 9.56
C SER A 48 2.83 -1.36 9.19
N ASN A 49 2.80 -0.47 10.19
CA ASN A 49 3.05 0.96 9.98
C ASN A 49 4.54 1.35 10.08
N GLU A 50 5.42 0.41 10.44
CA GLU A 50 6.84 0.68 10.68
C GLU A 50 7.73 -0.45 10.16
N GLY A 51 9.01 -0.14 9.96
CA GLY A 51 10.04 -1.12 9.61
C GLY A 51 9.77 -1.88 8.31
N ARG A 52 10.13 -3.16 8.29
CA ARG A 52 9.96 -4.02 7.11
C ARG A 52 8.49 -4.23 6.73
N GLY A 53 7.60 -4.27 7.70
CA GLY A 53 6.17 -4.42 7.47
C GLY A 53 5.54 -3.20 6.77
N TYR A 54 6.07 -1.99 6.99
CA TYR A 54 5.68 -0.81 6.24
C TYR A 54 6.04 -0.95 4.75
N VAL A 55 7.23 -1.46 4.45
CA VAL A 55 7.65 -1.70 3.05
C VAL A 55 6.69 -2.69 2.38
N LEU A 56 6.37 -3.80 3.03
CA LEU A 56 5.41 -4.78 2.52
C LEU A 56 4.03 -4.16 2.27
N ARG A 57 3.50 -3.42 3.24
CA ARG A 57 2.21 -2.71 3.11
C ARG A 57 2.22 -1.75 1.93
N ARG A 58 3.29 -0.98 1.76
CA ARG A 58 3.48 -0.06 0.64
C ARG A 58 3.43 -0.78 -0.72
N LEU A 59 4.14 -1.91 -0.85
CA LEU A 59 4.15 -2.69 -2.09
C LEU A 59 2.74 -3.20 -2.43
N LEU A 60 2.03 -3.79 -1.47
CA LEU A 60 0.68 -4.32 -1.68
C LEU A 60 -0.31 -3.22 -2.06
N ARG A 61 -0.29 -2.07 -1.38
CA ARG A 61 -1.19 -0.95 -1.67
C ARG A 61 -0.90 -0.29 -3.00
N ARG A 62 0.38 -0.19 -3.37
CA ARG A 62 0.76 0.31 -4.69
C ARG A 62 0.28 -0.63 -5.79
N ALA A 63 0.45 -1.94 -5.64
CA ALA A 63 -0.07 -2.92 -6.58
C ALA A 63 -1.61 -2.86 -6.69
N ALA A 64 -2.32 -2.73 -5.58
CA ALA A 64 -3.78 -2.58 -5.57
C ALA A 64 -4.25 -1.32 -6.31
N ARG A 65 -3.55 -0.17 -6.12
CA ARG A 65 -3.84 1.05 -6.90
C ARG A 65 -3.64 0.82 -8.40
N HIS A 66 -2.55 0.18 -8.80
CA HIS A 66 -2.31 -0.13 -10.22
C HIS A 66 -3.39 -1.06 -10.80
N GLY A 67 -3.93 -1.98 -9.98
CA GLY A 67 -5.12 -2.75 -10.35
C GLY A 67 -6.34 -1.87 -10.63
N LYS A 68 -6.58 -0.85 -9.78
CA LYS A 68 -7.64 0.15 -10.02
C LYS A 68 -7.43 0.93 -11.31
N LEU A 69 -6.20 1.33 -11.63
CA LEU A 69 -5.87 2.01 -12.89
C LEU A 69 -6.13 1.12 -14.13
N LEU A 70 -6.07 -0.20 -13.97
CA LEU A 70 -6.43 -1.19 -15.00
C LEU A 70 -7.92 -1.55 -15.00
N GLY A 71 -8.75 -0.94 -14.13
CA GLY A 71 -10.19 -1.13 -14.08
C GLY A 71 -10.67 -2.23 -13.11
N VAL A 72 -9.79 -2.84 -12.33
CA VAL A 72 -10.16 -3.86 -11.33
C VAL A 72 -10.76 -3.19 -10.10
N ASN A 73 -12.01 -3.53 -9.78
CA ASN A 73 -12.77 -2.93 -8.67
C ASN A 73 -12.99 -3.86 -7.47
N HIS A 74 -12.23 -4.94 -7.39
CA HIS A 74 -12.30 -5.93 -6.30
C HIS A 74 -10.91 -6.42 -5.94
N PRO A 75 -10.70 -6.99 -4.76
CA PRO A 75 -9.44 -7.66 -4.39
C PRO A 75 -9.11 -8.79 -5.36
N PHE A 76 -7.88 -8.84 -5.85
CA PHE A 76 -7.42 -9.83 -6.84
C PHE A 76 -5.96 -10.26 -6.66
N LEU A 77 -5.13 -9.46 -5.97
CA LEU A 77 -3.69 -9.74 -5.79
C LEU A 77 -3.45 -11.11 -5.14
N TYR A 78 -4.29 -11.48 -4.18
CA TYR A 78 -4.17 -12.76 -3.49
C TYR A 78 -4.28 -13.97 -4.43
N GLN A 79 -4.98 -13.84 -5.57
CA GLN A 79 -5.12 -14.89 -6.59
C GLN A 79 -3.86 -15.12 -7.40
N ILE A 80 -2.90 -14.19 -7.34
CA ILE A 80 -1.62 -14.29 -8.06
C ILE A 80 -0.58 -15.04 -7.23
N VAL A 81 -0.77 -15.12 -5.91
CA VAL A 81 0.17 -15.77 -4.97
C VAL A 81 0.47 -17.20 -5.38
N GLU A 82 -0.55 -17.98 -5.74
CA GLU A 82 -0.38 -19.37 -6.20
C GLU A 82 0.59 -19.46 -7.38
N THR A 83 0.39 -18.61 -8.40
CA THR A 83 1.29 -18.57 -9.58
C THR A 83 2.72 -18.19 -9.19
N VAL A 84 2.91 -17.27 -8.23
CA VAL A 84 4.26 -16.94 -7.72
C VAL A 84 4.89 -18.15 -7.04
N VAL A 85 4.13 -18.90 -6.25
CA VAL A 85 4.60 -20.11 -5.59
C VAL A 85 4.98 -21.17 -6.61
N GLU A 86 4.11 -21.51 -7.55
CA GLU A 86 4.35 -22.50 -8.62
C GLU A 86 5.64 -22.22 -9.40
N GLU A 87 5.90 -20.96 -9.72
CA GLU A 87 7.06 -20.53 -10.48
C GLU A 87 8.38 -20.60 -9.69
N ASN A 88 8.32 -20.72 -8.37
CA ASN A 88 9.49 -20.60 -7.51
C ASN A 88 9.68 -21.81 -6.56
N GLU A 89 8.68 -22.67 -6.33
CA GLU A 89 8.69 -23.73 -5.33
C GLU A 89 9.80 -24.79 -5.54
N VAL A 90 10.24 -25.00 -6.78
CA VAL A 90 11.33 -25.95 -7.07
C VAL A 90 12.62 -25.56 -6.33
N HIS A 91 12.87 -24.27 -6.18
CA HIS A 91 14.06 -23.74 -5.50
C HIS A 91 13.76 -23.26 -4.07
N TYR A 92 12.51 -22.90 -3.80
CA TYR A 92 12.05 -22.32 -2.53
C TYR A 92 10.85 -23.12 -2.01
N THR A 93 11.10 -24.37 -1.63
CA THR A 93 10.06 -25.35 -1.23
C THR A 93 9.15 -24.87 -0.11
N TYR A 94 9.68 -24.04 0.81
CA TYR A 94 8.93 -23.45 1.92
C TYR A 94 7.78 -22.53 1.46
N LEU A 95 7.82 -22.03 0.22
CA LEU A 95 6.72 -21.23 -0.33
C LEU A 95 5.43 -22.06 -0.44
N ARG A 96 5.54 -23.32 -0.89
CA ARG A 96 4.39 -24.21 -1.01
C ARG A 96 3.75 -24.50 0.34
N GLU A 97 4.54 -24.75 1.35
CA GLU A 97 4.05 -25.01 2.71
C GLU A 97 3.32 -23.81 3.32
N ARG A 98 3.67 -22.59 2.89
CA ARG A 98 3.12 -21.33 3.40
C ARG A 98 2.13 -20.66 2.47
N CYS A 99 1.79 -21.26 1.34
CA CYS A 99 0.97 -20.64 0.30
C CYS A 99 -0.37 -20.12 0.83
N ASP A 100 -1.11 -20.92 1.58
CA ASP A 100 -2.40 -20.54 2.17
C ASP A 100 -2.26 -19.36 3.14
N TYR A 101 -1.22 -19.38 3.96
CA TYR A 101 -0.92 -18.30 4.89
C TYR A 101 -0.60 -17.00 4.16
N ILE A 102 0.26 -17.03 3.14
CA ILE A 102 0.65 -15.88 2.32
C ILE A 102 -0.60 -15.31 1.63
N THR A 103 -1.39 -16.15 0.99
CA THR A 103 -2.63 -15.78 0.32
C THR A 103 -3.59 -15.05 1.27
N LYS A 104 -3.76 -15.55 2.49
CA LYS A 104 -4.60 -14.94 3.52
C LYS A 104 -4.09 -13.57 3.94
N VAL A 105 -2.77 -13.41 4.16
CA VAL A 105 -2.17 -12.13 4.55
C VAL A 105 -2.36 -11.08 3.45
N VAL A 106 -2.08 -11.45 2.18
CA VAL A 106 -2.29 -10.56 1.03
C VAL A 106 -3.76 -10.14 0.93
N LYS A 107 -4.68 -11.12 1.00
CA LYS A 107 -6.12 -10.87 0.90
C LYS A 107 -6.62 -9.90 1.96
N VAL A 108 -6.25 -10.11 3.21
CA VAL A 108 -6.67 -9.24 4.33
C VAL A 108 -6.16 -7.81 4.16
N GLU A 109 -4.90 -7.61 3.76
CA GLU A 109 -4.36 -6.25 3.55
C GLU A 109 -5.01 -5.58 2.34
N GLU A 110 -5.25 -6.32 1.27
CA GLU A 110 -5.93 -5.83 0.08
C GLU A 110 -7.39 -5.45 0.37
N GLU A 111 -8.15 -6.28 1.08
CA GLU A 111 -9.53 -5.99 1.50
C GLU A 111 -9.59 -4.77 2.43
N ASN A 112 -8.65 -4.64 3.36
CA ASN A 112 -8.57 -3.48 4.23
C ASN A 112 -8.33 -2.19 3.46
N PHE A 113 -7.45 -2.22 2.45
CA PHE A 113 -7.19 -1.06 1.61
C PHE A 113 -8.35 -0.79 0.64
N ALA A 114 -9.00 -1.81 0.12
CA ALA A 114 -10.17 -1.67 -0.76
C ALA A 114 -11.32 -0.87 -0.13
N ARG A 115 -11.45 -0.91 1.20
CA ARG A 115 -12.49 -0.13 1.92
C ARG A 115 -12.25 1.38 1.89
N THR A 116 -11.01 1.81 1.73
CA THR A 116 -10.62 3.22 1.83
C THR A 116 -10.11 3.80 0.52
N ILE A 117 -9.67 2.97 -0.44
CA ILE A 117 -9.03 3.43 -1.67
C ILE A 117 -9.96 4.33 -2.51
N ASP A 118 -11.22 3.96 -2.68
CA ASP A 118 -12.14 4.73 -3.50
C ASP A 118 -12.43 6.11 -2.88
N GLY A 119 -12.66 6.16 -1.57
CA GLY A 119 -12.80 7.41 -0.83
C GLY A 119 -11.52 8.25 -0.88
N GLY A 120 -10.36 7.63 -0.70
CA GLY A 120 -9.07 8.31 -0.77
C GLY A 120 -8.76 8.87 -2.16
N MET A 121 -9.07 8.14 -3.23
CA MET A 121 -8.92 8.63 -4.61
C MET A 121 -9.84 9.81 -4.92
N ALA A 122 -11.11 9.77 -4.48
CA ALA A 122 -12.05 10.87 -4.65
C ALA A 122 -11.58 12.13 -3.90
N ILE A 123 -11.15 11.98 -2.65
CA ILE A 123 -10.61 13.09 -1.84
C ILE A 123 -9.32 13.64 -2.47
N PHE A 124 -8.41 12.79 -2.92
CA PHE A 124 -7.20 13.23 -3.62
C PHE A 124 -7.55 14.08 -4.85
N SER A 125 -8.49 13.63 -5.69
CA SER A 125 -8.91 14.38 -6.88
C SER A 125 -9.50 15.76 -6.54
N ASN A 126 -10.27 15.86 -5.46
CA ASN A 126 -10.81 17.13 -4.98
C ASN A 126 -9.70 18.07 -4.48
N MET A 127 -8.79 17.57 -3.64
CA MET A 127 -7.65 18.34 -3.13
C MET A 127 -6.77 18.84 -4.29
N LEU A 128 -6.49 17.95 -5.25
CA LEU A 128 -5.72 18.29 -6.45
C LEU A 128 -6.37 19.41 -7.25
N ALA A 129 -7.69 19.33 -7.46
CA ALA A 129 -8.45 20.36 -8.17
C ALA A 129 -8.40 21.70 -7.43
N GLU A 130 -8.47 21.70 -6.10
CA GLU A 130 -8.34 22.91 -5.29
C GLU A 130 -6.97 23.57 -5.42
N HIS A 131 -5.87 22.77 -5.35
CA HIS A 131 -4.50 23.25 -5.54
C HIS A 131 -4.30 23.84 -6.95
N LYS A 132 -4.77 23.13 -7.99
CA LYS A 132 -4.70 23.61 -9.38
C LYS A 132 -5.51 24.90 -9.60
N ALA A 133 -6.69 25.02 -8.99
CA ALA A 133 -7.52 26.22 -9.09
C ALA A 133 -6.86 27.45 -8.45
N LYS A 134 -6.01 27.25 -7.44
CA LYS A 134 -5.19 28.32 -6.81
C LYS A 134 -3.89 28.61 -7.58
N GLY A 135 -3.60 27.86 -8.64
CA GLY A 135 -2.33 27.96 -9.39
C GLY A 135 -1.12 27.41 -8.64
N GLU A 136 -1.33 26.56 -7.64
CA GLU A 136 -0.27 25.94 -6.86
C GLU A 136 0.34 24.79 -7.66
N THR A 137 1.67 24.66 -7.58
CA THR A 137 2.44 23.57 -8.21
C THR A 137 2.93 22.54 -7.19
N GLU A 138 2.69 22.82 -5.90
CA GLU A 138 3.05 21.94 -4.78
C GLU A 138 1.79 21.47 -4.04
N PHE A 139 1.66 20.15 -3.89
CA PHE A 139 0.60 19.53 -3.11
C PHE A 139 0.92 19.64 -1.61
N SER A 140 -0.06 19.99 -0.79
CA SER A 140 0.12 20.24 0.63
C SER A 140 0.56 18.97 1.39
N GLY A 141 1.55 19.13 2.29
CA GLY A 141 1.96 18.07 3.21
C GLY A 141 0.84 17.69 4.19
N ALA A 142 -0.06 18.62 4.53
CA ALA A 142 -1.22 18.36 5.38
C ALA A 142 -2.26 17.49 4.67
N ASP A 143 -2.51 17.72 3.40
CA ASP A 143 -3.42 16.90 2.59
C ASP A 143 -2.85 15.50 2.38
N ALA A 144 -1.54 15.39 2.11
CA ALA A 144 -0.86 14.11 2.05
C ALA A 144 -0.93 13.35 3.39
N PHE A 145 -0.80 14.05 4.52
CA PHE A 145 -0.95 13.46 5.85
C PHE A 145 -2.38 12.97 6.10
N LYS A 146 -3.39 13.71 5.68
CA LYS A 146 -4.80 13.29 5.75
C LYS A 146 -5.06 12.02 4.92
N LEU A 147 -4.50 11.94 3.71
CA LEU A 147 -4.57 10.73 2.89
C LEU A 147 -3.89 9.53 3.57
N TYR A 148 -2.75 9.74 4.22
CA TYR A 148 -2.04 8.72 4.97
C TYR A 148 -2.82 8.26 6.20
N ASP A 149 -3.23 9.18 7.06
CA ASP A 149 -3.82 8.90 8.37
C ASP A 149 -5.25 8.33 8.27
N THR A 150 -6.07 8.92 7.40
CA THR A 150 -7.49 8.56 7.27
C THR A 150 -7.75 7.45 6.25
N TYR A 151 -7.07 7.49 5.11
CA TYR A 151 -7.32 6.58 3.99
C TYR A 151 -6.23 5.51 3.81
N GLY A 152 -5.17 5.58 4.60
CA GLY A 152 -4.09 4.61 4.58
C GLY A 152 -3.23 4.67 3.31
N PHE A 153 -3.14 5.83 2.66
CA PHE A 153 -2.27 6.01 1.49
C PHE A 153 -0.81 6.19 1.97
N PRO A 154 0.09 5.25 1.68
CA PRO A 154 1.51 5.47 1.94
C PRO A 154 2.00 6.72 1.23
N ILE A 155 2.94 7.45 1.84
CA ILE A 155 3.44 8.72 1.26
C ILE A 155 3.99 8.52 -0.15
N ASP A 156 4.66 7.40 -0.41
CA ASP A 156 5.20 7.09 -1.75
C ASP A 156 4.09 6.93 -2.80
N LEU A 157 2.92 6.43 -2.40
CA LEU A 157 1.76 6.34 -3.27
C LEU A 157 1.22 7.74 -3.61
N THR A 158 1.12 8.61 -2.60
CA THR A 158 0.71 10.01 -2.80
C THR A 158 1.72 10.76 -3.66
N LEU A 159 3.04 10.55 -3.46
CA LEU A 159 4.09 11.13 -4.30
C LEU A 159 3.93 10.73 -5.78
N GLU A 160 3.69 9.46 -6.05
CA GLU A 160 3.46 8.97 -7.41
C GLU A 160 2.21 9.62 -8.03
N MET A 161 1.10 9.68 -7.28
CA MET A 161 -0.15 10.27 -7.75
C MET A 161 0.00 11.77 -8.06
N VAL A 162 0.75 12.50 -7.24
CA VAL A 162 1.03 13.93 -7.41
C VAL A 162 1.95 14.14 -8.61
N ALA A 163 2.98 13.30 -8.78
CA ALA A 163 3.89 13.35 -9.93
C ALA A 163 3.19 13.03 -11.26
N ASP A 164 2.21 12.11 -11.27
CA ASP A 164 1.37 11.81 -12.45
C ASP A 164 0.58 13.05 -12.95
N GLU A 165 0.44 14.07 -12.09
CA GLU A 165 -0.28 15.31 -12.34
C GLU A 165 0.64 16.53 -12.49
N ASP A 166 1.94 16.30 -12.73
CA ASP A 166 2.99 17.31 -12.90
C ASP A 166 3.14 18.27 -11.71
N MET A 167 2.85 17.80 -10.49
CA MET A 167 2.99 18.55 -9.25
C MET A 167 4.09 17.95 -8.37
N THR A 168 4.60 18.76 -7.42
CA THR A 168 5.49 18.32 -6.34
C THR A 168 4.70 18.15 -5.04
N LEU A 169 5.30 17.53 -4.02
CA LEU A 169 4.69 17.35 -2.71
C LEU A 169 5.57 18.00 -1.63
N ASN A 170 4.96 18.72 -0.69
CA ASN A 170 5.65 19.26 0.49
C ASN A 170 5.96 18.14 1.50
N GLN A 171 7.04 17.40 1.24
CA GLN A 171 7.45 16.28 2.08
C GLN A 171 7.92 16.74 3.47
N ALA A 172 8.47 17.94 3.61
CA ALA A 172 8.91 18.47 4.89
C ALA A 172 7.73 18.69 5.84
N ALA A 173 6.66 19.31 5.37
CA ALA A 173 5.43 19.49 6.15
C ALA A 173 4.77 18.15 6.50
N PHE A 174 4.76 17.18 5.58
CA PHE A 174 4.28 15.83 5.88
C PHE A 174 5.11 15.17 6.99
N ALA A 175 6.45 15.23 6.90
CA ALA A 175 7.34 14.63 7.89
C ALA A 175 7.17 15.24 9.28
N GLN A 176 6.94 16.54 9.37
CA GLN A 176 6.64 17.23 10.62
C GLN A 176 5.35 16.69 11.25
N LEU A 177 4.25 16.59 10.50
CA LEU A 177 2.98 16.06 10.98
C LEU A 177 3.09 14.59 11.44
N MET A 178 3.87 13.78 10.72
CA MET A 178 4.18 12.41 11.13
C MET A 178 4.92 12.35 12.46
N GLN A 179 5.87 13.26 12.68
CA GLN A 179 6.59 13.35 13.95
C GLN A 179 5.67 13.78 15.11
N GLU A 180 4.83 14.75 14.87
CA GLU A 180 3.82 15.21 15.87
C GLU A 180 2.85 14.08 16.25
N GLN A 181 2.40 13.28 15.26
CA GLN A 181 1.56 12.11 15.52
C GLN A 181 2.28 11.07 16.38
N LYS A 182 3.56 10.79 16.09
CA LYS A 182 4.37 9.84 16.87
C LYS A 182 4.55 10.31 18.32
N VAL A 183 4.79 11.60 18.54
CA VAL A 183 4.91 12.17 19.89
C VAL A 183 3.59 12.01 20.64
N ARG A 184 2.47 12.43 20.06
CA ARG A 184 1.13 12.28 20.65
C ARG A 184 0.81 10.82 21.00
N ALA A 185 1.14 9.88 20.12
CA ALA A 185 0.91 8.46 20.39
C ALA A 185 1.75 7.94 21.57
N ARG A 186 3.00 8.37 21.70
CA ARG A 186 3.88 8.01 22.83
C ARG A 186 3.38 8.60 24.16
N GLU A 187 2.96 9.84 24.15
CA GLU A 187 2.39 10.51 25.35
C GLU A 187 1.11 9.80 25.81
N ALA A 188 0.22 9.43 24.90
CA ALA A 188 -0.99 8.67 25.21
C ALA A 188 -0.71 7.31 25.85
N VAL A 189 0.33 6.59 25.36
CA VAL A 189 0.74 5.29 25.93
C VAL A 189 1.36 5.47 27.31
N SER A 190 2.20 6.49 27.53
CA SER A 190 2.80 6.77 28.84
C SER A 190 1.74 7.12 29.89
N TYR A 191 0.72 7.89 29.51
CA TYR A 191 -0.39 8.26 30.40
C TYR A 191 -1.25 7.05 30.82
N THR A 192 -1.52 6.13 29.89
CA THR A 192 -2.24 4.89 30.21
C THR A 192 -1.46 3.95 31.11
N HIS A 193 -0.14 3.87 30.97
CA HIS A 193 0.71 3.09 31.89
C HIS A 193 0.76 3.69 33.29
N LEU A 194 0.85 5.02 33.45
CA LEU A 194 0.83 5.68 34.74
C LEU A 194 -0.50 5.45 35.49
N ARG A 195 -1.64 5.58 34.80
CA ARG A 195 -2.96 5.29 35.40
C ARG A 195 -3.14 3.83 35.81
N ALA A 196 -2.60 2.90 35.06
CA ALA A 196 -2.66 1.47 35.40
C ALA A 196 -1.82 1.12 36.64
N HIS A 197 -0.76 1.87 36.92
CA HIS A 197 0.02 1.74 38.17
C HIS A 197 -0.65 2.39 39.38
N GLU A 198 -1.30 3.55 39.22
CA GLU A 198 -2.03 4.20 40.31
C GLU A 198 -3.25 3.39 40.78
N THR A 199 -3.96 2.72 39.90
CA THR A 199 -5.09 1.86 40.26
C THR A 199 -4.69 0.56 40.96
N LYS A 200 -3.44 0.08 40.78
CA LYS A 200 -2.89 -1.06 41.52
C LYS A 200 -2.33 -0.72 42.90
N ALA A 201 -2.02 0.54 43.17
CA ALA A 201 -1.48 0.99 44.45
C ALA A 201 -2.58 1.36 45.49
N ASN A 202 -3.86 1.41 45.07
CA ASN A 202 -5.00 1.77 45.91
C ASN A 202 -5.96 0.58 46.18
N LEU A 203 -5.49 -0.66 46.06
CA LEU A 203 -6.12 -1.90 46.51
C LEU A 203 -5.19 -2.61 47.51
#